data_80728b4d29e3f6f816d4de737c56243b
#
_entry.id   80728b4d29e3f6f816d4de737c56243b
#
_cell.length_a   1.000
_cell.length_b   1.000
_cell.length_c   1.000
_cell.angle_alpha   90.00
_cell.angle_beta   90.00
_cell.angle_gamma   90.00
#
_symmetry.space_group_name_H-M   'P 1'
#
loop_
_entity.id
_entity.type
_entity.pdbx_description
1 polymer ?
#
loop_
_entity_poly.entity_id
_entity_poly.type
_entity_poly.pdbx_seq_one_letter_code
_entity_poly.pdbx_strand_id
1 'polypeptide(L)'
;YRPYHLRSIGEYSLSKVSLDDRDLPRPMKDGNRVKAYYAYDVVSGAVVGYAYNRYKTTELFLDCMRNMFQTLDRNGMYIPAELEVEHHLVSDFADGLMQAGTVFPLIRWCNPGNSREKRAEHKNREKKYGVEKRTQVGIGRWYAKLEANRPKEEKVYDEKNNTYKVKTYSYEELVADDIRAIETFNAQPHPNQKRYPGMSRWDVLCAHQNPNLAPWDKAVLYRFIGQHTETTIRQNTYCTVMYNQYGLPSPEIIEKLEPRNYKVDAYYLPDADGTINEVYIYQNGRYIATCKPVARYNENTAEQTEYDKAAYTEQSKYVAQFDKMMKDGKIKRVGILAKEEAKLITEVQAEAVPLPAQAEEEDYSAYMDISAFEHDAVAKI
;
A
#
# COMPACT_ATOMS: atom_id res chain seq x y z
N TYR A 1 -44.28 -6.26 -8.43
CA TYR A 1 -43.15 -5.40 -8.02
C TYR A 1 -42.57 -5.94 -6.74
N ARG A 2 -41.20 -6.18 -6.74
CA ARG A 2 -40.51 -6.62 -5.54
C ARG A 2 -40.42 -5.46 -4.56
N PRO A 3 -40.79 -5.62 -3.28
CA PRO A 3 -40.65 -4.58 -2.26
C PRO A 3 -39.15 -4.22 -2.09
N TYR A 4 -38.85 -3.00 -1.73
CA TYR A 4 -37.49 -2.53 -1.46
C TYR A 4 -37.43 -1.75 -0.15
N HIS A 5 -36.25 -1.75 0.46
CA HIS A 5 -36.05 -0.97 1.66
C HIS A 5 -36.02 0.53 1.35
N LEU A 6 -36.72 1.31 2.13
CA LEU A 6 -36.60 2.76 2.13
C LEU A 6 -35.26 3.12 2.79
N ARG A 7 -34.38 3.78 2.03
CA ARG A 7 -33.04 4.13 2.49
C ARG A 7 -32.86 5.64 2.47
N SER A 8 -32.36 6.20 3.57
CA SER A 8 -31.79 7.54 3.59
C SER A 8 -30.34 7.49 3.09
N ILE A 9 -29.86 8.57 2.49
CA ILE A 9 -28.44 8.78 2.21
C ILE A 9 -27.79 9.17 3.54
N GLY A 10 -26.58 8.65 3.80
CA GLY A 10 -25.78 8.99 4.98
C GLY A 10 -25.51 10.49 5.11
N GLU A 11 -24.98 10.88 6.25
CA GLU A 11 -24.70 12.30 6.54
C GLU A 11 -23.31 12.74 6.15
N TYR A 12 -22.34 11.83 6.25
CA TYR A 12 -20.92 12.12 6.12
C TYR A 12 -20.28 11.37 4.97
N SER A 13 -19.37 12.06 4.27
CA SER A 13 -18.51 11.45 3.28
C SER A 13 -17.55 10.43 3.94
N LEU A 14 -17.05 9.51 3.15
CA LEU A 14 -16.22 8.37 3.55
C LEU A 14 -16.88 7.42 4.58
N SER A 15 -18.15 7.66 4.97
CA SER A 15 -18.91 6.63 5.71
C SER A 15 -19.11 5.37 4.87
N LYS A 16 -19.26 5.51 3.56
CA LYS A 16 -19.39 4.40 2.61
C LYS A 16 -18.78 4.76 1.27
N VAL A 17 -17.94 3.89 0.76
CA VAL A 17 -17.46 3.90 -0.63
C VAL A 17 -18.03 2.70 -1.36
N SER A 18 -18.61 2.92 -2.53
CA SER A 18 -19.20 1.89 -3.39
C SER A 18 -18.32 1.71 -4.62
N LEU A 19 -17.97 0.47 -4.92
CA LEU A 19 -17.10 0.12 -6.03
C LEU A 19 -17.86 -0.59 -7.14
N ASP A 20 -17.52 -0.26 -8.38
CA ASP A 20 -18.10 -0.91 -9.56
C ASP A 20 -17.15 -0.88 -10.75
N ASP A 21 -17.22 -1.90 -11.56
CA ASP A 21 -16.58 -1.93 -12.86
C ASP A 21 -17.54 -1.52 -13.98
N ARG A 22 -16.98 -1.01 -15.06
CA ARG A 22 -17.73 -0.78 -16.29
C ARG A 22 -16.83 -0.77 -17.51
N ASP A 23 -17.42 -1.06 -18.66
CA ASP A 23 -16.80 -0.82 -19.94
C ASP A 23 -16.95 0.66 -20.33
N LEU A 24 -15.86 1.30 -20.77
CA LEU A 24 -15.97 2.65 -21.33
C LEU A 24 -16.90 2.65 -22.55
N PRO A 25 -17.69 3.71 -22.73
CA PRO A 25 -18.76 3.69 -23.75
C PRO A 25 -18.28 3.58 -25.19
N ARG A 26 -17.06 4.09 -25.50
CA ARG A 26 -16.49 4.09 -26.83
C ARG A 26 -15.53 2.92 -27.03
N PRO A 27 -15.54 2.24 -28.19
CA PRO A 27 -14.61 1.17 -28.47
C PRO A 27 -13.23 1.71 -28.88
N MET A 28 -12.20 0.92 -28.63
CA MET A 28 -10.86 1.09 -29.20
C MET A 28 -10.85 0.71 -30.70
N LYS A 29 -9.71 0.96 -31.33
CA LYS A 29 -9.49 0.64 -32.74
C LYS A 29 -9.71 -0.85 -33.09
N ASP A 30 -9.45 -1.75 -32.17
CA ASP A 30 -9.64 -3.20 -32.29
C ASP A 30 -11.11 -3.66 -32.02
N GLY A 31 -12.01 -2.72 -31.74
CA GLY A 31 -13.41 -2.99 -31.39
C GLY A 31 -13.64 -3.31 -29.92
N ASN A 32 -12.60 -3.59 -29.15
CA ASN A 32 -12.71 -3.84 -27.72
C ASN A 32 -12.94 -2.55 -26.94
N ARG A 33 -13.41 -2.68 -25.70
CA ARG A 33 -13.65 -1.54 -24.80
C ARG A 33 -12.64 -1.56 -23.66
N VAL A 34 -12.17 -0.38 -23.28
CA VAL A 34 -11.38 -0.21 -22.06
C VAL A 34 -12.23 -0.59 -20.87
N LYS A 35 -11.70 -1.44 -20.00
CA LYS A 35 -12.30 -1.81 -18.73
C LYS A 35 -11.88 -0.78 -17.69
N ALA A 36 -12.84 -0.23 -16.98
CA ALA A 36 -12.62 0.72 -15.91
C ALA A 36 -13.20 0.18 -14.60
N TYR A 37 -12.57 0.51 -13.49
CA TYR A 37 -13.07 0.26 -12.15
C TYR A 37 -13.09 1.57 -11.38
N TYR A 38 -14.17 1.84 -10.63
CA TYR A 38 -14.33 3.10 -9.91
C TYR A 38 -14.71 2.88 -8.46
N ALA A 39 -14.21 3.74 -7.60
CA ALA A 39 -14.64 3.90 -6.21
C ALA A 39 -15.35 5.25 -6.05
N TYR A 40 -16.60 5.22 -5.64
CA TYR A 40 -17.44 6.40 -5.42
C TYR A 40 -17.74 6.57 -3.94
N ASP A 41 -17.46 7.74 -3.38
CA ASP A 41 -18.05 8.09 -2.10
C ASP A 41 -19.57 8.26 -2.27
N VAL A 42 -20.34 7.62 -1.40
CA VAL A 42 -21.81 7.54 -1.57
C VAL A 42 -22.48 8.88 -1.27
N VAL A 43 -22.00 9.63 -0.29
CA VAL A 43 -22.61 10.90 0.14
C VAL A 43 -22.25 12.03 -0.79
N SER A 44 -20.97 12.31 -1.01
CA SER A 44 -20.55 13.37 -1.93
C SER A 44 -20.83 13.02 -3.39
N GLY A 45 -20.81 11.72 -3.71
CA GLY A 45 -20.89 11.20 -5.06
C GLY A 45 -19.61 11.42 -5.87
N ALA A 46 -18.52 11.86 -5.25
CA ALA A 46 -17.23 12.04 -5.90
C ALA A 46 -16.58 10.68 -6.21
N VAL A 47 -15.85 10.62 -7.31
CA VAL A 47 -14.93 9.51 -7.62
C VAL A 47 -13.67 9.71 -6.78
N VAL A 48 -13.37 8.76 -5.90
CA VAL A 48 -12.22 8.77 -4.99
C VAL A 48 -11.11 7.83 -5.43
N GLY A 49 -11.41 6.92 -6.35
CA GLY A 49 -10.44 6.00 -6.95
C GLY A 49 -10.90 5.50 -8.29
N TYR A 50 -9.94 5.22 -9.18
CA TYR A 50 -10.23 4.66 -10.49
C TYR A 50 -9.00 3.89 -11.02
N ALA A 51 -9.28 2.95 -11.93
CA ALA A 51 -8.24 2.23 -12.67
C ALA A 51 -8.76 1.83 -14.05
N TYR A 52 -7.83 1.54 -14.97
CA TYR A 52 -8.14 1.13 -16.34
C TYR A 52 -7.27 -0.05 -16.76
N ASN A 53 -7.86 -0.95 -17.54
CA ASN A 53 -7.13 -2.05 -18.15
C ASN A 53 -7.80 -2.44 -19.49
N ARG A 54 -7.10 -3.15 -20.34
CA ARG A 54 -7.67 -3.77 -21.56
C ARG A 54 -8.54 -4.96 -21.21
N TYR A 55 -8.24 -5.65 -20.11
CA TYR A 55 -8.90 -6.86 -19.66
C TYR A 55 -9.50 -6.65 -18.26
N LYS A 56 -10.56 -7.39 -17.97
CA LYS A 56 -11.22 -7.40 -16.68
C LYS A 56 -10.53 -8.44 -15.79
N THR A 57 -9.56 -8.00 -15.01
CA THR A 57 -8.72 -8.83 -14.14
C THR A 57 -8.81 -8.37 -12.69
N THR A 58 -8.42 -9.23 -11.77
CA THR A 58 -8.27 -8.91 -10.34
C THR A 58 -7.32 -7.73 -10.12
N GLU A 59 -6.28 -7.58 -10.95
CA GLU A 59 -5.35 -6.45 -10.87
C GLU A 59 -6.03 -5.09 -11.13
N LEU A 60 -7.05 -5.05 -12.01
CA LEU A 60 -7.85 -3.84 -12.24
C LEU A 60 -8.52 -3.35 -10.94
N PHE A 61 -9.02 -4.26 -10.11
CA PHE A 61 -9.57 -3.93 -8.80
C PHE A 61 -8.46 -3.43 -7.85
N LEU A 62 -7.32 -4.12 -7.77
CA LEU A 62 -6.19 -3.70 -6.93
C LEU A 62 -5.67 -2.32 -7.32
N ASP A 63 -5.55 -2.02 -8.61
CA ASP A 63 -5.12 -0.72 -9.10
C ASP A 63 -6.11 0.39 -8.73
N CYS A 64 -7.42 0.11 -8.76
CA CYS A 64 -8.43 1.04 -8.27
C CYS A 64 -8.28 1.28 -6.76
N MET A 65 -8.01 0.24 -5.99
CA MET A 65 -7.74 0.36 -4.55
C MET A 65 -6.47 1.18 -4.28
N ARG A 66 -5.38 0.90 -4.99
CA ARG A 66 -4.12 1.68 -4.90
C ARG A 66 -4.36 3.16 -5.18
N ASN A 67 -5.05 3.45 -6.28
CA ASN A 67 -5.37 4.84 -6.66
C ASN A 67 -6.28 5.52 -5.63
N MET A 68 -7.30 4.83 -5.12
CA MET A 68 -8.16 5.36 -4.06
C MET A 68 -7.34 5.70 -2.81
N PHE A 69 -6.51 4.79 -2.33
CA PHE A 69 -5.70 5.03 -1.14
C PHE A 69 -4.69 6.15 -1.32
N GLN A 70 -4.01 6.20 -2.47
CA GLN A 70 -3.10 7.31 -2.78
C GLN A 70 -3.84 8.66 -2.84
N THR A 71 -5.07 8.67 -3.35
CA THR A 71 -5.90 9.88 -3.39
C THR A 71 -6.30 10.32 -1.99
N LEU A 72 -6.74 9.40 -1.14
CA LEU A 72 -7.12 9.68 0.24
C LEU A 72 -5.90 10.15 1.06
N ASP A 73 -4.77 9.48 0.95
CA ASP A 73 -3.54 9.81 1.67
C ASP A 73 -3.00 11.19 1.31
N ARG A 74 -2.92 11.53 0.01
CA ARG A 74 -2.50 12.85 -0.46
C ARG A 74 -3.37 14.00 0.04
N ASN A 75 -4.65 13.73 0.32
CA ASN A 75 -5.58 14.73 0.82
C ASN A 75 -5.76 14.65 2.36
N GLY A 76 -4.93 13.89 3.07
CA GLY A 76 -4.99 13.75 4.52
C GLY A 76 -6.32 13.16 5.03
N MET A 77 -6.98 12.33 4.22
CA MET A 77 -8.26 11.71 4.55
C MET A 77 -8.04 10.36 5.23
N TYR A 78 -9.03 9.93 6.02
CA TYR A 78 -9.01 8.66 6.73
C TYR A 78 -9.59 7.51 5.89
N ILE A 79 -9.52 6.29 6.44
CA ILE A 79 -10.04 5.10 5.79
C ILE A 79 -11.57 5.13 5.74
N PRO A 80 -12.21 4.76 4.61
CA PRO A 80 -13.67 4.65 4.57
C PRO A 80 -14.18 3.64 5.59
N ALA A 81 -15.29 3.98 6.29
CA ALA A 81 -15.86 3.08 7.29
C ALA A 81 -16.49 1.82 6.69
N GLU A 82 -17.10 1.94 5.53
CA GLU A 82 -17.75 0.82 4.83
C GLU A 82 -17.33 0.80 3.36
N LEU A 83 -17.02 -0.39 2.87
CA LEU A 83 -16.80 -0.65 1.46
C LEU A 83 -17.95 -1.50 0.91
N GLU A 84 -18.57 -1.08 -0.21
CA GLU A 84 -19.64 -1.80 -0.91
C GLU A 84 -19.09 -2.38 -2.21
N VAL A 85 -19.09 -3.71 -2.34
CA VAL A 85 -18.48 -4.45 -3.44
C VAL A 85 -19.36 -5.59 -3.94
N GLU A 86 -19.11 -6.08 -5.15
CA GLU A 86 -19.63 -7.36 -5.65
C GLU A 86 -18.59 -8.46 -5.56
N HIS A 87 -19.02 -9.72 -5.56
CA HIS A 87 -18.11 -10.86 -5.54
C HIS A 87 -17.21 -10.97 -6.77
N HIS A 88 -17.65 -10.43 -7.89
CA HIS A 88 -16.87 -10.48 -9.12
C HIS A 88 -15.56 -9.68 -9.01
N LEU A 89 -14.44 -10.28 -9.37
CA LEU A 89 -13.06 -9.77 -9.23
C LEU A 89 -12.53 -9.59 -7.80
N VAL A 90 -13.37 -9.75 -6.78
CA VAL A 90 -13.04 -9.41 -5.39
C VAL A 90 -13.09 -10.63 -4.48
N SER A 91 -13.68 -11.75 -4.94
CA SER A 91 -13.83 -12.99 -4.16
C SER A 91 -12.52 -13.53 -3.59
N ASP A 92 -11.41 -13.40 -4.33
CA ASP A 92 -10.09 -13.89 -3.91
C ASP A 92 -9.52 -13.13 -2.70
N PHE A 93 -10.10 -11.98 -2.37
CA PHE A 93 -9.70 -11.14 -1.23
C PHE A 93 -10.66 -11.25 -0.04
N ALA A 94 -11.67 -12.15 -0.10
CA ALA A 94 -12.71 -12.25 0.92
C ALA A 94 -12.14 -12.52 2.33
N ASP A 95 -11.13 -13.39 2.43
CA ASP A 95 -10.49 -13.79 3.69
C ASP A 95 -9.30 -12.88 4.08
N GLY A 96 -9.14 -11.73 3.43
CA GLY A 96 -8.03 -10.82 3.68
C GLY A 96 -8.46 -9.35 3.62
N LEU A 97 -8.17 -8.68 2.51
CA LEU A 97 -8.50 -7.25 2.30
C LEU A 97 -10.00 -6.96 2.52
N MET A 98 -10.87 -7.87 2.10
CA MET A 98 -12.34 -7.78 2.19
C MET A 98 -12.91 -8.47 3.42
N GLN A 99 -12.11 -8.86 4.38
CA GLN A 99 -12.58 -9.29 5.69
C GLN A 99 -12.85 -8.06 6.55
N ALA A 100 -14.10 -7.92 7.04
CA ALA A 100 -14.46 -6.80 7.92
C ALA A 100 -13.57 -6.76 9.17
N GLY A 101 -13.05 -5.57 9.47
CA GLY A 101 -12.14 -5.34 10.59
C GLY A 101 -10.65 -5.54 10.27
N THR A 102 -10.30 -6.04 9.08
CA THR A 102 -8.87 -6.14 8.67
C THR A 102 -8.33 -4.79 8.22
N VAL A 103 -8.89 -4.23 7.16
CA VAL A 103 -8.57 -2.88 6.66
C VAL A 103 -9.76 -1.97 6.82
N PHE A 104 -10.92 -2.40 6.36
CA PHE A 104 -12.17 -1.65 6.48
C PHE A 104 -12.99 -2.16 7.67
N PRO A 105 -13.53 -1.26 8.51
CA PRO A 105 -14.41 -1.67 9.60
C PRO A 105 -15.60 -2.51 9.13
N LEU A 106 -16.22 -2.12 8.01
CA LEU A 106 -17.40 -2.79 7.46
C LEU A 106 -17.22 -3.11 5.98
N ILE A 107 -17.62 -4.31 5.58
CA ILE A 107 -17.70 -4.73 4.16
C ILE A 107 -19.12 -5.15 3.85
N ARG A 108 -19.65 -4.57 2.79
CA ARG A 108 -20.97 -4.92 2.27
C ARG A 108 -20.86 -5.62 0.93
N TRP A 109 -21.20 -6.88 0.91
CA TRP A 109 -21.31 -7.68 -0.31
C TRP A 109 -22.69 -7.49 -0.95
N CYS A 110 -22.69 -7.05 -2.21
CA CYS A 110 -23.91 -6.89 -3.00
C CYS A 110 -24.17 -8.13 -3.85
N ASN A 111 -25.43 -8.50 -3.98
CA ASN A 111 -25.83 -9.61 -4.84
C ASN A 111 -25.73 -9.21 -6.32
N PRO A 112 -25.14 -10.06 -7.17
CA PRO A 112 -25.08 -9.83 -8.61
C PRO A 112 -26.47 -9.64 -9.21
N GLY A 113 -26.61 -8.71 -10.17
CA GLY A 113 -27.86 -8.44 -10.88
C GLY A 113 -28.90 -7.63 -10.10
N ASN A 114 -28.61 -7.18 -8.89
CA ASN A 114 -29.47 -6.28 -8.12
C ASN A 114 -29.04 -4.81 -8.27
N SER A 115 -29.30 -4.22 -9.43
CA SER A 115 -28.95 -2.83 -9.76
C SER A 115 -29.49 -1.77 -8.78
N ARG A 116 -30.48 -2.11 -7.95
CA ARG A 116 -31.05 -1.22 -6.95
C ARG A 116 -30.26 -1.22 -5.64
N GLU A 117 -29.44 -2.21 -5.43
CA GLU A 117 -28.67 -2.38 -4.20
C GLU A 117 -27.39 -1.55 -4.22
N LYS A 118 -26.66 -1.57 -5.34
CA LYS A 118 -25.34 -0.99 -5.52
C LYS A 118 -25.38 0.48 -5.88
N ARG A 119 -24.71 1.32 -5.10
CA ARG A 119 -24.70 2.77 -5.32
C ARG A 119 -23.81 3.22 -6.46
N ALA A 120 -22.70 2.54 -6.69
CA ALA A 120 -21.75 2.87 -7.76
C ALA A 120 -22.40 2.81 -9.15
N GLU A 121 -23.31 1.86 -9.40
CA GLU A 121 -24.03 1.77 -10.69
C GLU A 121 -24.84 3.04 -10.98
N HIS A 122 -25.51 3.61 -9.98
CA HIS A 122 -26.20 4.89 -10.11
C HIS A 122 -25.25 6.03 -10.42
N LYS A 123 -24.07 6.06 -9.77
CA LYS A 123 -23.06 7.09 -9.99
C LYS A 123 -22.41 6.97 -11.37
N ASN A 124 -22.13 5.75 -11.83
CA ASN A 124 -21.70 5.49 -13.21
C ASN A 124 -22.70 6.08 -14.22
N ARG A 125 -24.00 5.94 -13.97
CA ARG A 125 -25.04 6.51 -14.82
C ARG A 125 -25.06 8.03 -14.74
N GLU A 126 -24.94 8.63 -13.56
CA GLU A 126 -24.86 10.09 -13.39
C GLU A 126 -23.66 10.66 -14.14
N LYS A 127 -22.45 10.07 -14.00
CA LYS A 127 -21.22 10.48 -14.71
C LYS A 127 -21.42 10.39 -16.22
N LYS A 128 -21.96 9.25 -16.71
CA LYS A 128 -22.17 9.02 -18.14
C LYS A 128 -23.07 10.08 -18.78
N TYR A 129 -24.21 10.39 -18.19
CA TYR A 129 -25.19 11.31 -18.79
C TYR A 129 -24.98 12.76 -18.38
N GLY A 130 -24.42 13.00 -17.21
CA GLY A 130 -24.13 14.34 -16.70
C GLY A 130 -22.89 14.99 -17.28
N VAL A 131 -21.87 14.20 -17.59
CA VAL A 131 -20.58 14.70 -18.10
C VAL A 131 -20.23 14.09 -19.44
N GLU A 132 -20.00 12.78 -19.50
CA GLU A 132 -19.42 12.13 -20.69
C GLU A 132 -20.24 12.38 -21.96
N LYS A 133 -21.57 12.25 -21.89
CA LYS A 133 -22.45 12.51 -23.04
C LYS A 133 -22.38 13.96 -23.53
N ARG A 134 -22.02 14.90 -22.68
CA ARG A 134 -21.93 16.33 -23.01
C ARG A 134 -20.56 16.74 -23.55
N THR A 135 -19.53 16.06 -23.11
CA THR A 135 -18.12 16.40 -23.42
C THR A 135 -17.49 15.49 -24.47
N GLN A 136 -18.08 14.33 -24.73
CA GLN A 136 -17.53 13.30 -25.62
C GLN A 136 -18.54 12.89 -26.69
N VAL A 137 -18.06 12.74 -27.92
CA VAL A 137 -18.87 12.21 -29.02
C VAL A 137 -18.95 10.68 -28.90
N GLY A 138 -20.04 10.07 -29.39
CA GLY A 138 -20.20 8.61 -29.43
C GLY A 138 -20.79 8.01 -28.17
N ILE A 139 -21.25 8.82 -27.21
CA ILE A 139 -21.89 8.35 -25.98
C ILE A 139 -23.41 8.45 -26.05
N GLY A 140 -24.08 7.32 -25.87
CA GLY A 140 -25.52 7.23 -25.92
C GLY A 140 -26.02 5.82 -25.65
N ARG A 141 -27.29 5.57 -26.07
CA ARG A 141 -27.92 4.24 -26.06
C ARG A 141 -28.27 3.83 -27.48
N TRP A 142 -27.68 2.76 -27.97
CA TRP A 142 -27.94 2.24 -29.32
C TRP A 142 -29.43 1.96 -29.59
N TYR A 143 -30.16 1.48 -28.57
CA TYR A 143 -31.58 1.15 -28.64
C TYR A 143 -32.48 2.28 -28.16
N ALA A 144 -31.99 3.52 -28.10
CA ALA A 144 -32.85 4.63 -27.69
C ALA A 144 -33.93 4.88 -28.73
N LYS A 145 -35.17 5.07 -28.26
CA LYS A 145 -36.33 5.44 -29.13
C LYS A 145 -36.09 6.81 -29.77
N LEU A 146 -35.59 7.77 -28.98
CA LEU A 146 -35.24 9.09 -29.45
C LEU A 146 -33.83 9.08 -30.06
N GLU A 147 -33.67 9.55 -31.28
CA GLU A 147 -32.42 9.63 -32.01
C GLU A 147 -31.36 10.47 -31.27
N ALA A 148 -31.79 11.57 -30.63
CA ALA A 148 -30.89 12.40 -29.80
C ALA A 148 -30.22 11.64 -28.65
N ASN A 149 -30.69 10.47 -28.26
CA ASN A 149 -30.14 9.63 -27.22
C ASN A 149 -29.25 8.49 -27.77
N ARG A 150 -29.17 8.34 -29.09
CA ARG A 150 -28.24 7.38 -29.73
C ARG A 150 -26.83 7.94 -29.78
N PRO A 151 -25.82 7.09 -29.78
CA PRO A 151 -24.44 7.54 -29.99
C PRO A 151 -24.31 8.15 -31.39
N LYS A 152 -23.63 9.27 -31.48
CA LYS A 152 -23.25 9.89 -32.75
C LYS A 152 -21.87 9.43 -33.13
N GLU A 153 -21.67 9.00 -34.38
CA GLU A 153 -20.35 8.66 -34.89
C GLU A 153 -19.58 9.91 -35.27
N GLU A 154 -18.36 10.04 -34.77
CA GLU A 154 -17.40 11.06 -35.23
C GLU A 154 -16.73 10.54 -36.50
N LYS A 155 -16.81 11.29 -37.59
CA LYS A 155 -16.20 10.91 -38.86
C LYS A 155 -15.00 11.81 -39.11
N VAL A 156 -13.87 11.18 -39.48
CA VAL A 156 -12.62 11.84 -39.86
C VAL A 156 -12.36 11.59 -41.34
N TYR A 157 -11.94 12.61 -42.06
CA TYR A 157 -11.59 12.50 -43.45
C TYR A 157 -10.25 11.75 -43.61
N ASP A 158 -10.26 10.71 -44.43
CA ASP A 158 -9.09 9.91 -44.78
C ASP A 158 -8.56 10.37 -46.15
N GLU A 159 -7.52 11.19 -46.14
CA GLU A 159 -6.93 11.75 -47.34
C GLU A 159 -6.41 10.66 -48.34
N LYS A 160 -5.94 9.52 -47.80
CA LYS A 160 -5.38 8.45 -48.65
C LYS A 160 -6.45 7.76 -49.50
N ASN A 161 -7.64 7.62 -48.99
CA ASN A 161 -8.74 6.93 -49.65
C ASN A 161 -9.84 7.88 -50.13
N ASN A 162 -9.67 9.17 -49.95
CA ASN A 162 -10.67 10.23 -50.30
C ASN A 162 -12.09 9.90 -49.76
N THR A 163 -12.17 9.39 -48.52
CA THR A 163 -13.42 8.96 -47.88
C THR A 163 -13.48 9.38 -46.42
N TYR A 164 -14.69 9.43 -45.85
CA TYR A 164 -14.86 9.61 -44.43
C TYR A 164 -14.88 8.25 -43.71
N LYS A 165 -14.01 8.10 -42.70
CA LYS A 165 -13.98 6.93 -41.82
C LYS A 165 -14.49 7.32 -40.45
N VAL A 166 -15.12 6.36 -39.74
CA VAL A 166 -15.46 6.53 -38.34
C VAL A 166 -14.16 6.65 -37.54
N LYS A 167 -14.08 7.67 -36.72
CA LYS A 167 -12.91 7.89 -35.84
C LYS A 167 -12.75 6.72 -34.88
N THR A 168 -11.56 6.17 -34.83
CA THR A 168 -11.16 5.16 -33.87
C THR A 168 -10.27 5.80 -32.81
N TYR A 169 -10.33 5.28 -31.61
CA TYR A 169 -9.62 5.82 -30.45
C TYR A 169 -8.54 4.87 -29.97
N SER A 170 -7.43 5.38 -29.48
CA SER A 170 -6.44 4.59 -28.76
C SER A 170 -6.90 4.33 -27.33
N TYR A 171 -6.20 3.42 -26.63
CA TYR A 171 -6.43 3.15 -25.21
C TYR A 171 -6.16 4.42 -24.38
N GLU A 172 -5.04 5.08 -24.66
CA GLU A 172 -4.56 6.27 -23.97
C GLU A 172 -5.52 7.47 -24.14
N GLU A 173 -6.05 7.65 -25.34
CA GLU A 173 -7.05 8.70 -25.61
C GLU A 173 -8.33 8.48 -24.80
N LEU A 174 -8.82 7.24 -24.76
CA LEU A 174 -10.05 6.91 -24.03
C LEU A 174 -9.87 7.06 -22.51
N VAL A 175 -8.70 6.67 -21.99
CA VAL A 175 -8.35 6.84 -20.57
C VAL A 175 -8.22 8.32 -20.23
N ALA A 176 -7.50 9.09 -21.03
CA ALA A 176 -7.35 10.54 -20.80
C ALA A 176 -8.69 11.28 -20.84
N ASP A 177 -9.58 10.91 -21.77
CA ASP A 177 -10.93 11.48 -21.85
C ASP A 177 -11.78 11.14 -20.62
N ASP A 178 -11.65 9.93 -20.08
CA ASP A 178 -12.41 9.53 -18.90
C ASP A 178 -11.85 10.18 -17.63
N ILE A 179 -10.52 10.35 -17.50
CA ILE A 179 -9.91 11.10 -16.39
C ILE A 179 -10.44 12.54 -16.38
N ARG A 180 -10.44 13.22 -17.52
CA ARG A 180 -11.05 14.57 -17.63
C ARG A 180 -12.53 14.59 -17.27
N ALA A 181 -13.26 13.53 -17.63
CA ALA A 181 -14.67 13.39 -17.23
C ALA A 181 -14.84 13.20 -15.72
N ILE A 182 -13.92 12.47 -15.04
CA ILE A 182 -13.89 12.32 -13.58
C ILE A 182 -13.63 13.67 -12.91
N GLU A 183 -12.61 14.41 -13.35
CA GLU A 183 -12.28 15.72 -12.81
C GLU A 183 -13.47 16.69 -12.95
N THR A 184 -14.07 16.74 -14.15
CA THR A 184 -15.27 17.53 -14.39
C THR A 184 -16.45 17.10 -13.51
N PHE A 185 -16.64 15.80 -13.34
CA PHE A 185 -17.72 15.26 -12.51
C PHE A 185 -17.54 15.59 -11.04
N ASN A 186 -16.32 15.48 -10.53
CA ASN A 186 -15.99 15.84 -9.15
C ASN A 186 -16.14 17.33 -8.87
N ALA A 187 -15.82 18.18 -9.86
CA ALA A 187 -16.00 19.63 -9.78
C ALA A 187 -17.46 20.12 -9.97
N GLN A 188 -18.37 19.24 -10.43
CA GLN A 188 -19.78 19.64 -10.58
C GLN A 188 -20.41 19.96 -9.21
N PRO A 189 -21.36 20.93 -9.17
CA PRO A 189 -22.16 21.19 -7.98
C PRO A 189 -22.80 19.90 -7.44
N HIS A 190 -22.74 19.72 -6.13
CA HIS A 190 -23.38 18.58 -5.48
C HIS A 190 -24.89 18.57 -5.77
N PRO A 191 -25.53 17.42 -6.08
CA PRO A 191 -26.95 17.37 -6.44
C PRO A 191 -27.89 17.94 -5.38
N ASN A 192 -27.53 17.84 -4.11
CA ASN A 192 -28.31 18.39 -3.00
C ASN A 192 -27.75 19.75 -2.55
N GLN A 193 -28.00 20.79 -3.34
CA GLN A 193 -27.60 22.17 -3.02
C GLN A 193 -28.35 22.77 -1.82
N LYS A 194 -29.46 22.17 -1.38
CA LYS A 194 -30.14 22.59 -0.14
C LYS A 194 -29.28 22.24 1.08
N ARG A 195 -28.62 21.10 1.05
CA ARG A 195 -27.77 20.65 2.16
C ARG A 195 -26.34 21.17 2.03
N TYR A 196 -25.82 21.28 0.80
CA TYR A 196 -24.46 21.66 0.49
C TYR A 196 -24.43 22.87 -0.47
N PRO A 197 -24.85 24.06 0.00
CA PRO A 197 -24.98 25.23 -0.86
C PRO A 197 -23.61 25.68 -1.39
N GLY A 198 -23.49 25.83 -2.71
CA GLY A 198 -22.29 26.29 -3.40
C GLY A 198 -21.14 25.28 -3.45
N MET A 199 -21.29 24.10 -2.87
CA MET A 199 -20.22 23.09 -2.82
C MET A 199 -20.27 22.15 -4.03
N SER A 200 -19.10 21.81 -4.57
CA SER A 200 -18.93 20.72 -5.52
C SER A 200 -19.02 19.36 -4.83
N ARG A 201 -19.02 18.28 -5.62
CA ARG A 201 -18.91 16.91 -5.08
C ARG A 201 -17.63 16.73 -4.30
N TRP A 202 -16.52 17.26 -4.83
CA TRP A 202 -15.22 17.17 -4.18
C TRP A 202 -15.14 18.00 -2.88
N ASP A 203 -15.72 19.20 -2.87
CA ASP A 203 -15.78 20.02 -1.65
C ASP A 203 -16.56 19.30 -0.52
N VAL A 204 -17.69 18.65 -0.87
CA VAL A 204 -18.44 17.83 0.09
C VAL A 204 -17.61 16.66 0.60
N LEU A 205 -16.86 15.99 -0.28
CA LEU A 205 -15.95 14.92 0.13
C LEU A 205 -14.94 15.41 1.18
N CYS A 206 -14.30 16.55 0.93
CA CYS A 206 -13.27 17.09 1.80
C CYS A 206 -13.83 17.66 3.13
N ALA A 207 -14.92 18.42 3.06
CA ALA A 207 -15.42 19.20 4.21
C ALA A 207 -16.35 18.43 5.15
N HIS A 208 -16.99 17.36 4.66
CA HIS A 208 -18.03 16.63 5.41
C HIS A 208 -17.64 15.17 5.70
N GLN A 209 -16.38 14.92 6.01
CA GLN A 209 -15.92 13.59 6.38
C GLN A 209 -16.56 13.11 7.69
N ASN A 210 -16.77 11.80 7.78
CA ASN A 210 -17.25 11.19 9.03
C ASN A 210 -16.21 11.42 10.15
N PRO A 211 -16.60 12.03 11.28
CA PRO A 211 -15.68 12.33 12.36
C PRO A 211 -15.14 11.10 13.11
N ASN A 212 -15.77 9.94 12.92
CA ASN A 212 -15.43 8.68 13.60
C ASN A 212 -14.62 7.72 12.70
N LEU A 213 -13.99 8.22 11.64
CA LEU A 213 -13.15 7.38 10.77
C LEU A 213 -11.86 6.96 11.49
N ALA A 214 -11.47 5.72 11.27
CA ALA A 214 -10.22 5.21 11.82
C ALA A 214 -9.00 5.76 11.05
N PRO A 215 -7.86 5.97 11.73
CA PRO A 215 -6.60 6.26 11.05
C PRO A 215 -6.14 5.05 10.23
N TRP A 216 -5.24 5.29 9.29
CA TRP A 216 -4.69 4.24 8.44
C TRP A 216 -3.70 3.36 9.19
N ASP A 217 -3.85 2.05 9.03
CA ASP A 217 -2.75 1.11 9.22
C ASP A 217 -2.15 0.75 7.86
N LYS A 218 -1.22 1.57 7.38
CA LYS A 218 -0.55 1.36 6.11
C LYS A 218 0.23 0.04 6.08
N ALA A 219 0.75 -0.41 7.21
CA ALA A 219 1.47 -1.67 7.30
C ALA A 219 0.56 -2.85 6.93
N VAL A 220 -0.63 -2.92 7.53
CA VAL A 220 -1.62 -3.96 7.20
C VAL A 220 -2.09 -3.81 5.75
N LEU A 221 -2.43 -2.60 5.33
CA LEU A 221 -2.96 -2.33 3.99
C LEU A 221 -2.00 -2.76 2.89
N TYR A 222 -0.71 -2.41 2.99
CA TYR A 222 0.27 -2.66 1.93
C TYR A 222 0.60 -4.13 1.73
N ARG A 223 0.27 -5.00 2.69
CA ARG A 223 0.32 -6.45 2.46
C ARG A 223 -0.66 -6.93 1.40
N PHE A 224 -1.76 -6.22 1.20
CA PHE A 224 -2.82 -6.61 0.27
C PHE A 224 -2.72 -5.88 -1.08
N ILE A 225 -2.44 -4.58 -1.06
CA ILE A 225 -2.44 -3.76 -2.27
C ILE A 225 -1.04 -3.38 -2.74
N GLY A 226 -0.02 -3.48 -1.88
CA GLY A 226 1.35 -3.12 -2.19
C GLY A 226 2.03 -4.09 -3.15
N GLN A 227 3.15 -3.65 -3.69
CA GLN A 227 4.11 -4.52 -4.35
C GLN A 227 4.93 -5.26 -3.29
N HIS A 228 5.36 -6.47 -3.60
CA HIS A 228 6.13 -7.33 -2.72
C HIS A 228 7.50 -7.65 -3.30
N THR A 229 8.52 -7.63 -2.45
CA THR A 229 9.88 -8.06 -2.79
C THR A 229 10.55 -8.68 -1.57
N GLU A 230 11.15 -9.86 -1.74
CA GLU A 230 12.05 -10.40 -0.72
C GLU A 230 13.37 -9.64 -0.73
N THR A 231 13.85 -9.24 0.43
CA THR A 231 15.11 -8.52 0.59
C THR A 231 15.84 -8.96 1.85
N THR A 232 17.03 -8.42 2.06
CA THR A 232 17.85 -8.73 3.24
C THR A 232 18.27 -7.43 3.92
N ILE A 233 18.19 -7.40 5.25
CA ILE A 233 18.75 -6.29 6.03
C ILE A 233 20.27 -6.37 5.96
N ARG A 234 20.89 -5.29 5.51
CA ARG A 234 22.34 -5.18 5.33
C ARG A 234 22.95 -4.23 6.35
N GLN A 235 24.16 -4.57 6.81
CA GLN A 235 24.93 -3.78 7.77
C GLN A 235 24.14 -3.38 9.03
N ASN A 236 23.11 -4.14 9.38
CA ASN A 236 22.20 -3.82 10.49
C ASN A 236 21.53 -2.42 10.39
N THR A 237 21.45 -1.85 9.21
CA THR A 237 21.04 -0.44 9.00
C THR A 237 19.92 -0.30 7.98
N TYR A 238 19.93 -1.03 6.87
CA TYR A 238 19.01 -0.81 5.77
C TYR A 238 18.64 -2.09 5.03
N CYS A 239 17.52 -2.04 4.30
CA CYS A 239 17.19 -2.99 3.24
C CYS A 239 17.20 -2.29 1.88
N THR A 240 17.31 -3.06 0.79
CA THR A 240 17.29 -2.54 -0.58
C THR A 240 16.03 -2.95 -1.30
N VAL A 241 15.29 -1.97 -1.85
CA VAL A 241 14.09 -2.19 -2.65
C VAL A 241 14.21 -1.34 -3.92
N MET A 242 13.98 -1.93 -5.10
CA MET A 242 14.08 -1.23 -6.40
C MET A 242 15.37 -0.38 -6.52
N TYR A 243 16.51 -0.99 -6.15
CA TYR A 243 17.86 -0.38 -6.16
C TYR A 243 18.07 0.80 -5.18
N ASN A 244 17.08 1.19 -4.40
CA ASN A 244 17.17 2.22 -3.38
C ASN A 244 17.32 1.62 -1.98
N GLN A 245 18.00 2.36 -1.09
CA GLN A 245 18.24 1.95 0.30
C GLN A 245 17.20 2.57 1.23
N TYR A 246 16.61 1.74 2.09
CA TYR A 246 15.60 2.13 3.08
C TYR A 246 16.09 1.78 4.47
N GLY A 247 16.33 2.79 5.29
CA GLY A 247 16.90 2.66 6.63
C GLY A 247 15.89 2.13 7.65
N LEU A 248 16.39 1.32 8.56
CA LEU A 248 15.65 0.91 9.74
C LEU A 248 15.43 2.12 10.66
N PRO A 249 14.28 2.27 11.32
CA PRO A 249 13.99 3.41 12.20
C PRO A 249 14.84 3.41 13.48
N SER A 250 15.26 2.25 13.97
CA SER A 250 16.17 2.13 15.12
C SER A 250 16.95 0.80 15.08
N PRO A 251 18.12 0.73 15.74
CA PRO A 251 18.90 -0.51 15.83
C PRO A 251 18.20 -1.65 16.56
N GLU A 252 17.29 -1.34 17.49
CA GLU A 252 16.53 -2.32 18.27
C GLU A 252 15.64 -3.24 17.40
N ILE A 253 15.37 -2.81 16.18
CA ILE A 253 14.63 -3.61 15.20
C ILE A 253 15.30 -4.95 14.91
N ILE A 254 16.63 -4.99 14.98
CA ILE A 254 17.41 -6.21 14.74
C ILE A 254 17.11 -7.29 15.79
N GLU A 255 16.79 -6.90 17.02
CA GLU A 255 16.40 -7.83 18.08
C GLU A 255 15.02 -8.46 17.86
N LYS A 256 14.19 -7.86 17.00
CA LYS A 256 12.88 -8.41 16.63
C LYS A 256 12.96 -9.48 15.54
N LEU A 257 14.08 -9.56 14.84
CA LEU A 257 14.32 -10.56 13.81
C LEU A 257 14.63 -11.93 14.42
N GLU A 258 14.39 -12.97 13.64
CA GLU A 258 14.87 -14.30 13.98
C GLU A 258 16.39 -14.32 14.07
N PRO A 259 16.97 -15.02 15.06
CA PRO A 259 18.41 -15.13 15.20
C PRO A 259 19.08 -15.64 13.92
N ARG A 260 20.08 -14.91 13.44
CA ARG A 260 20.86 -15.22 12.23
C ARG A 260 20.06 -15.22 10.92
N ASN A 261 18.85 -14.74 10.92
CA ASN A 261 18.01 -14.61 9.73
C ASN A 261 17.68 -13.13 9.46
N TYR A 262 18.32 -12.55 8.43
CA TYR A 262 18.13 -11.15 8.01
C TYR A 262 17.24 -11.02 6.78
N LYS A 263 16.66 -12.13 6.28
CA LYS A 263 15.72 -12.09 5.15
C LYS A 263 14.37 -11.57 5.64
N VAL A 264 13.80 -10.66 4.89
CA VAL A 264 12.52 -10.03 5.17
C VAL A 264 11.71 -9.83 3.89
N ASP A 265 10.40 -9.81 4.05
CA ASP A 265 9.44 -9.44 3.02
C ASP A 265 9.23 -7.94 3.07
N ALA A 266 9.45 -7.24 1.98
CA ALA A 266 9.24 -5.81 1.85
C ALA A 266 7.96 -5.53 1.05
N TYR A 267 7.02 -4.80 1.64
CA TYR A 267 5.80 -4.32 0.98
C TYR A 267 5.87 -2.81 0.82
N TYR A 268 5.53 -2.30 -0.36
CA TYR A 268 5.61 -0.88 -0.69
C TYR A 268 4.61 -0.52 -1.79
N LEU A 269 4.30 0.75 -1.89
CA LEU A 269 3.44 1.28 -2.95
C LEU A 269 4.13 2.51 -3.57
N PRO A 270 4.59 2.42 -4.82
CA PRO A 270 5.16 3.58 -5.51
C PRO A 270 4.10 4.65 -5.75
N ASP A 271 4.48 5.91 -5.62
CA ASP A 271 3.67 7.03 -6.05
C ASP A 271 3.57 7.12 -7.59
N ALA A 272 2.80 8.06 -8.11
CA ALA A 272 2.58 8.23 -9.54
C ALA A 272 3.87 8.54 -10.33
N ASP A 273 4.88 9.11 -9.69
CA ASP A 273 6.22 9.39 -10.23
C ASP A 273 7.21 8.22 -10.06
N GLY A 274 6.75 7.10 -9.46
CA GLY A 274 7.56 5.93 -9.16
C GLY A 274 8.37 6.04 -7.86
N THR A 275 8.24 7.13 -7.09
CA THR A 275 8.93 7.30 -5.80
C THR A 275 8.32 6.39 -4.74
N ILE A 276 9.16 5.74 -3.94
CA ILE A 276 8.74 4.92 -2.80
C ILE A 276 9.13 5.66 -1.52
N ASN A 277 8.15 6.16 -0.80
CA ASN A 277 8.36 6.95 0.42
C ASN A 277 8.50 6.10 1.68
N GLU A 278 7.86 4.94 1.72
CA GLU A 278 7.87 4.03 2.86
C GLU A 278 7.89 2.57 2.39
N VAL A 279 8.67 1.75 3.09
CA VAL A 279 8.74 0.30 2.90
C VAL A 279 8.41 -0.38 4.22
N TYR A 280 7.46 -1.28 4.19
CA TYR A 280 6.99 -2.04 5.35
C TYR A 280 7.62 -3.43 5.32
N ILE A 281 8.46 -3.73 6.29
CA ILE A 281 9.17 -5.01 6.36
C ILE A 281 8.48 -5.98 7.30
N TYR A 282 8.41 -7.22 6.85
CA TYR A 282 7.79 -8.34 7.56
C TYR A 282 8.77 -9.51 7.61
N GLN A 283 8.65 -10.33 8.64
CA GLN A 283 9.34 -11.61 8.73
C GLN A 283 8.36 -12.65 9.26
N ASN A 284 8.20 -13.77 8.54
CA ASN A 284 7.23 -14.83 8.89
C ASN A 284 5.81 -14.31 9.14
N GLY A 285 5.36 -13.36 8.32
CA GLY A 285 4.04 -12.76 8.44
C GLY A 285 3.87 -11.74 9.58
N ARG A 286 4.91 -11.53 10.42
CA ARG A 286 4.91 -10.55 11.50
C ARG A 286 5.50 -9.23 11.00
N TYR A 287 4.81 -8.12 11.27
CA TYR A 287 5.33 -6.78 11.03
C TYR A 287 6.57 -6.50 11.90
N ILE A 288 7.63 -6.02 11.28
CA ILE A 288 8.91 -5.72 11.93
C ILE A 288 9.09 -4.20 12.07
N ALA A 289 9.06 -3.45 10.95
CA ALA A 289 9.28 -2.02 10.95
C ALA A 289 8.81 -1.35 9.66
N THR A 290 8.66 -0.02 9.71
CA THR A 290 8.55 0.86 8.53
C THR A 290 9.90 1.50 8.27
N CYS A 291 10.43 1.29 7.07
CA CYS A 291 11.71 1.84 6.62
C CYS A 291 11.47 3.03 5.70
N LYS A 292 12.31 4.06 5.82
CA LYS A 292 12.27 5.27 4.99
C LYS A 292 13.52 5.36 4.12
N PRO A 293 13.47 6.10 2.99
CA PRO A 293 14.64 6.30 2.15
C PRO A 293 15.82 6.84 2.95
N VAL A 294 17.00 6.25 2.78
CA VAL A 294 18.22 6.74 3.42
C VAL A 294 18.72 7.97 2.69
N ALA A 295 18.75 9.11 3.38
CA ALA A 295 19.35 10.32 2.86
C ALA A 295 20.87 10.13 2.70
N ARG A 296 21.41 10.38 1.52
CA ARG A 296 22.84 10.39 1.26
C ARG A 296 23.39 11.80 1.48
N TYR A 297 24.61 11.90 2.00
CA TYR A 297 25.30 13.15 2.17
C TYR A 297 26.58 13.19 1.32
N ASN A 298 27.03 14.39 0.95
CA ASN A 298 28.28 14.57 0.24
C ASN A 298 29.47 14.34 1.22
N GLU A 299 30.38 13.46 0.85
CA GLU A 299 31.58 13.17 1.65
C GLU A 299 32.53 14.39 1.72
N ASN A 300 32.55 15.19 0.67
CA ASN A 300 33.41 16.37 0.60
C ASN A 300 32.86 17.51 1.47
N THR A 301 33.46 17.77 2.60
CA THR A 301 33.01 18.75 3.59
C THR A 301 32.88 20.17 3.02
N ALA A 302 33.72 20.54 2.04
CA ALA A 302 33.68 21.87 1.42
C ALA A 302 32.42 22.09 0.54
N GLU A 303 31.78 21.02 0.11
CA GLU A 303 30.60 21.05 -0.77
C GLU A 303 29.31 20.70 -0.02
N GLN A 304 29.39 20.39 1.28
CA GLN A 304 28.23 20.00 2.08
C GLN A 304 27.21 21.14 2.23
N THR A 305 25.98 20.81 1.93
CA THR A 305 24.80 21.65 2.21
C THR A 305 24.25 21.39 3.60
N GLU A 306 23.26 22.18 4.03
CA GLU A 306 22.54 21.93 5.29
C GLU A 306 21.78 20.58 5.27
N TYR A 307 21.33 20.15 4.09
CA TYR A 307 20.75 18.82 3.89
C TYR A 307 21.77 17.70 4.17
N ASP A 308 22.99 17.82 3.66
CA ASP A 308 24.05 16.85 3.87
C ASP A 308 24.42 16.72 5.36
N LYS A 309 24.51 17.86 6.05
CA LYS A 309 24.78 17.88 7.50
C LYS A 309 23.67 17.23 8.31
N ALA A 310 22.41 17.46 7.93
CA ALA A 310 21.27 16.83 8.56
C ALA A 310 21.29 15.30 8.34
N ALA A 311 21.54 14.85 7.10
CA ALA A 311 21.64 13.43 6.74
C ALA A 311 22.79 12.75 7.49
N TYR A 312 23.96 13.38 7.58
CA TYR A 312 25.10 12.89 8.36
C TYR A 312 24.75 12.76 9.86
N THR A 313 24.06 13.77 10.40
CA THR A 313 23.67 13.78 11.82
C THR A 313 22.69 12.66 12.14
N GLU A 314 21.72 12.39 11.26
CA GLU A 314 20.75 11.30 11.43
C GLU A 314 21.43 9.94 11.39
N GLN A 315 22.30 9.70 10.42
CA GLN A 315 23.06 8.46 10.32
C GLN A 315 24.00 8.27 11.52
N SER A 316 24.66 9.34 11.99
CA SER A 316 25.53 9.29 13.18
C SER A 316 24.75 8.97 14.46
N LYS A 317 23.54 9.49 14.61
CA LYS A 317 22.66 9.13 15.72
C LYS A 317 22.31 7.65 15.73
N TYR A 318 21.99 7.09 14.56
CA TYR A 318 21.70 5.66 14.44
C TYR A 318 22.88 4.80 14.88
N VAL A 319 24.11 5.12 14.41
CA VAL A 319 25.35 4.41 14.80
C VAL A 319 25.58 4.51 16.31
N ALA A 320 25.43 5.69 16.88
CA ALA A 320 25.59 5.89 18.33
C ALA A 320 24.58 5.10 19.17
N GLN A 321 23.33 4.99 18.70
CA GLN A 321 22.31 4.14 19.32
C GLN A 321 22.68 2.66 19.24
N PHE A 322 23.17 2.21 18.09
CA PHE A 322 23.64 0.83 17.92
C PHE A 322 24.81 0.50 18.88
N ASP A 323 25.80 1.38 18.98
CA ASP A 323 26.94 1.19 19.87
C ASP A 323 26.50 1.14 21.35
N LYS A 324 25.54 1.97 21.73
CA LYS A 324 24.95 1.94 23.07
C LYS A 324 24.25 0.61 23.34
N MET A 325 23.39 0.16 22.43
CA MET A 325 22.69 -1.13 22.53
C MET A 325 23.68 -2.30 22.70
N MET A 326 24.78 -2.30 21.93
CA MET A 326 25.81 -3.33 22.01
C MET A 326 26.56 -3.30 23.36
N LYS A 327 26.86 -2.12 23.90
CA LYS A 327 27.49 -1.95 25.23
C LYS A 327 26.56 -2.44 26.34
N ASP A 328 25.31 -2.03 26.33
CA ASP A 328 24.31 -2.42 27.35
C ASP A 328 24.07 -3.95 27.32
N GLY A 329 24.03 -4.56 26.14
CA GLY A 329 23.93 -6.02 25.99
C GLY A 329 25.12 -6.77 26.58
N LYS A 330 26.37 -6.30 26.37
CA LYS A 330 27.56 -6.87 26.95
C LYS A 330 27.58 -6.76 28.47
N ILE A 331 27.24 -5.60 29.02
CA ILE A 331 27.23 -5.36 30.48
C ILE A 331 26.20 -6.27 31.18
N LYS A 332 25.01 -6.45 30.60
CA LYS A 332 23.99 -7.37 31.16
C LYS A 332 24.48 -8.81 31.22
N ARG A 333 25.18 -9.29 30.17
CA ARG A 333 25.72 -10.66 30.11
C ARG A 333 26.83 -10.87 31.16
N VAL A 334 27.73 -9.91 31.31
CA VAL A 334 28.81 -9.97 32.32
C VAL A 334 28.20 -9.95 33.73
N GLY A 335 27.19 -9.15 34.00
CA GLY A 335 26.52 -9.12 35.29
C GLY A 335 25.84 -10.43 35.69
N ILE A 336 25.28 -11.16 34.74
CA ILE A 336 24.63 -12.47 34.98
C ILE A 336 25.74 -13.52 35.31
N LEU A 337 26.80 -13.58 34.54
CA LEU A 337 27.92 -14.53 34.79
C LEU A 337 28.59 -14.28 36.14
N ALA A 338 28.85 -13.01 36.51
CA ALA A 338 29.45 -12.70 37.82
C ALA A 338 28.56 -13.10 39.00
N LYS A 339 27.21 -13.03 38.86
CA LYS A 339 26.29 -13.47 39.90
C LYS A 339 26.21 -14.98 40.02
N GLU A 340 26.30 -15.71 38.92
CA GLU A 340 26.29 -17.18 38.95
C GLU A 340 27.60 -17.73 39.51
N GLU A 341 28.74 -17.20 39.16
CA GLU A 341 30.04 -17.57 39.75
C GLU A 341 30.12 -17.23 41.24
N ALA A 342 29.61 -16.07 41.65
CA ALA A 342 29.55 -15.71 43.07
C ALA A 342 28.65 -16.63 43.90
N LYS A 343 27.54 -17.13 43.35
CA LYS A 343 26.71 -18.14 44.01
C LYS A 343 27.38 -19.50 44.10
N LEU A 344 28.04 -19.96 43.06
CA LEU A 344 28.80 -21.23 43.06
C LEU A 344 29.91 -21.22 44.08
N ILE A 345 30.69 -20.12 44.20
CA ILE A 345 31.78 -19.99 45.20
C ILE A 345 31.20 -19.99 46.62
N THR A 346 30.05 -19.40 46.86
CA THR A 346 29.45 -19.34 48.20
C THR A 346 28.85 -20.69 48.62
N GLU A 347 28.33 -21.47 47.69
CA GLU A 347 27.77 -22.81 47.98
C GLU A 347 28.88 -23.85 48.17
N VAL A 348 30.04 -23.75 47.46
CA VAL A 348 31.19 -24.67 47.62
C VAL A 348 31.92 -24.48 48.95
N GLN A 349 31.86 -23.30 49.56
CA GLN A 349 32.47 -23.03 50.87
C GLN A 349 31.62 -23.53 52.08
N ALA A 350 30.39 -23.95 51.84
CA ALA A 350 29.52 -24.43 52.92
C ALA A 350 29.56 -25.93 53.18
N GLU A 351 30.19 -26.72 52.32
CA GLU A 351 30.42 -28.16 52.51
C GLU A 351 31.92 -28.52 52.50
N ALA A 352 32.53 -28.45 53.67
CA ALA A 352 33.89 -28.99 53.88
C ALA A 352 33.82 -30.50 54.09
N VAL A 353 33.91 -31.27 53.03
CA VAL A 353 34.14 -32.72 53.10
C VAL A 353 35.63 -32.99 52.98
N PRO A 354 36.28 -33.82 53.83
CA PRO A 354 37.71 -34.04 53.81
C PRO A 354 38.13 -34.79 52.56
N LEU A 355 39.22 -34.27 51.91
CA LEU A 355 39.83 -34.82 50.73
C LEU A 355 40.42 -36.23 50.98
N PRO A 356 40.13 -37.21 50.13
CA PRO A 356 40.97 -38.39 50.02
C PRO A 356 42.22 -38.08 49.23
N ALA A 357 43.34 -38.68 49.72
CA ALA A 357 44.68 -38.45 49.15
C ALA A 357 44.84 -39.09 47.77
N GLN A 358 45.55 -38.31 46.91
CA GLN A 358 46.24 -38.72 45.69
C GLN A 358 45.42 -39.43 44.60
N ALA A 359 45.07 -38.71 43.57
CA ALA A 359 44.90 -39.23 42.22
C ALA A 359 45.96 -38.61 41.30
N GLU A 360 46.51 -39.47 40.46
CA GLU A 360 47.65 -39.22 39.55
C GLU A 360 47.35 -38.04 38.58
N GLU A 361 48.35 -37.24 38.30
CA GLU A 361 48.30 -36.17 37.26
C GLU A 361 48.12 -36.85 35.90
N GLU A 362 46.96 -36.70 35.31
CA GLU A 362 46.77 -36.98 33.89
C GLU A 362 47.39 -35.85 33.05
N ASP A 363 48.34 -36.26 32.21
CA ASP A 363 49.05 -35.38 31.26
C ASP A 363 48.14 -34.97 30.11
N TYR A 364 47.63 -33.74 30.14
CA TYR A 364 46.79 -33.15 29.09
C TYR A 364 47.59 -32.52 27.94
N SER A 365 48.91 -32.75 27.84
CA SER A 365 49.77 -32.17 26.78
C SER A 365 49.37 -32.63 25.36
N ALA A 366 48.66 -33.75 25.23
CA ALA A 366 48.22 -34.29 23.94
C ALA A 366 46.99 -33.58 23.32
N TYR A 367 46.28 -32.69 24.06
CA TYR A 367 45.09 -32.02 23.57
C TYR A 367 45.28 -30.57 23.12
N MET A 368 46.52 -30.07 23.16
CA MET A 368 46.86 -28.71 22.72
C MET A 368 47.75 -28.70 21.47
N ASP A 369 47.42 -29.41 20.43
CA ASP A 369 48.06 -29.21 19.13
C ASP A 369 47.24 -28.22 18.30
N ILE A 370 47.55 -26.92 18.48
CA ILE A 370 46.92 -25.79 17.77
C ILE A 370 47.43 -25.71 16.31
N SER A 371 48.45 -26.47 15.92
CA SER A 371 49.04 -26.41 14.59
C SER A 371 48.10 -26.97 13.46
N ALA A 372 47.11 -27.77 13.82
CA ALA A 372 46.15 -28.31 12.86
C ALA A 372 45.08 -27.31 12.42
N PHE A 373 44.84 -26.22 13.18
CA PHE A 373 43.83 -25.22 12.85
C PHE A 373 44.33 -24.08 11.95
N GLU A 374 45.61 -23.85 11.86
CA GLU A 374 46.15 -22.78 10.99
C GLU A 374 46.26 -23.19 9.51
N HIS A 375 46.31 -24.48 9.20
CA HIS A 375 46.44 -24.93 7.81
C HIS A 375 45.12 -24.93 7.01
N ASP A 376 43.96 -24.98 7.67
CA ASP A 376 42.67 -24.99 7.00
C ASP A 376 42.07 -23.58 6.70
N ALA A 377 42.64 -22.55 7.33
CA ALA A 377 42.21 -21.16 7.12
C ALA A 377 42.85 -20.49 5.87
N VAL A 378 43.99 -21.02 5.38
CA VAL A 378 44.74 -20.44 4.25
C VAL A 378 44.36 -21.06 2.89
N ALA A 379 43.62 -22.16 2.88
CA ALA A 379 43.24 -22.88 1.65
C ALA A 379 41.89 -22.43 1.04
N LYS A 380 41.24 -21.38 1.60
CA LYS A 380 39.94 -20.85 1.10
C LYS A 380 39.97 -19.31 0.96
N ILE A 381 41.03 -18.75 0.40
CA ILE A 381 41.01 -17.40 -0.16
C ILE A 381 41.29 -17.51 -1.66
#